data_4c2fe444387310019fb9ce72d8a4a288
#
_entry.id   4c2fe444387310019fb9ce72d8a4a288
#
_cell.length_a   1.000
_cell.length_b   1.000
_cell.length_c   1.000
_cell.angle_alpha   90.00
_cell.angle_beta   90.00
_cell.angle_gamma   90.00
#
_symmetry.space_group_name_H-M   'P 1'
#
loop_
_entity.id
_entity.type
_entity.pdbx_description
1 polymer ?
#
loop_
_entity_poly.entity_id
_entity_poly.type
_entity_poly.pdbx_seq_one_letter_code
_entity_poly.pdbx_strand_id
1 'polypeptide(L)'
;MSLWRQTPDLEQLNASQKNSIGDLLGIRFEAFDDESLTASMPVDSRTHQPFGLLHGGASVVLAESLGSMASYLCVDTSQYYCVGLEVNANHLRGLRSGRVTAVARAIHLGRTTHVWDIRLSGDDGKPSCIARLTMAVVPLAGMAGRAG
;
A
#
# COMPACT_ATOMS: atom_id res chain seq x y z
N MET A 1 -1.12 18.87 -11.35
CA MET A 1 0.14 18.18 -11.78
C MET A 1 0.17 16.84 -11.10
N SER A 2 0.33 15.78 -11.86
CA SER A 2 0.38 14.42 -11.31
C SER A 2 1.64 14.19 -10.48
N LEU A 3 1.49 13.47 -9.35
CA LEU A 3 2.63 13.09 -8.51
C LEU A 3 3.41 11.87 -9.08
N TRP A 4 2.83 11.20 -10.08
CA TRP A 4 3.42 9.98 -10.64
C TRP A 4 4.54 10.29 -11.64
N ARG A 5 5.71 9.75 -11.40
CA ARG A 5 6.79 9.73 -12.39
C ARG A 5 6.51 8.68 -13.48
N GLN A 6 5.89 7.60 -13.10
CA GLN A 6 5.37 6.56 -13.99
C GLN A 6 3.86 6.50 -13.82
N THR A 7 3.10 6.82 -14.87
CA THR A 7 1.64 6.71 -14.81
C THR A 7 1.25 5.29 -14.39
N PRO A 8 0.41 5.12 -13.36
CA PRO A 8 -0.01 3.80 -12.92
C PRO A 8 -0.72 3.03 -14.06
N ASP A 9 -0.34 1.76 -14.22
CA ASP A 9 -1.01 0.80 -15.08
C ASP A 9 -1.59 -0.30 -14.18
N LEU A 10 -2.90 -0.26 -13.96
CA LEU A 10 -3.57 -1.16 -13.02
C LEU A 10 -3.44 -2.64 -13.41
N GLU A 11 -3.38 -2.95 -14.71
CA GLU A 11 -3.20 -4.33 -15.17
C GLU A 11 -1.80 -4.84 -14.78
N GLN A 12 -0.77 -4.05 -15.04
CA GLN A 12 0.61 -4.39 -14.65
C GLN A 12 0.76 -4.47 -13.14
N LEU A 13 0.18 -3.52 -12.39
CA LEU A 13 0.24 -3.53 -10.92
C LEU A 13 -0.39 -4.79 -10.35
N ASN A 14 -1.55 -5.20 -10.85
CA ASN A 14 -2.22 -6.43 -10.42
C ASN A 14 -1.44 -7.68 -10.84
N ALA A 15 -0.89 -7.71 -12.05
CA ALA A 15 -0.06 -8.82 -12.50
C ALA A 15 1.21 -8.99 -11.65
N SER A 16 1.78 -7.89 -11.16
CA SER A 16 2.98 -7.90 -10.30
C SER A 16 2.75 -8.55 -8.93
N GLN A 17 1.48 -8.66 -8.47
CA GLN A 17 1.14 -9.29 -7.20
C GLN A 17 1.27 -10.82 -7.21
N LYS A 18 1.35 -11.45 -8.38
CA LYS A 18 1.39 -12.91 -8.54
C LYS A 18 2.50 -13.55 -7.68
N ASN A 19 2.15 -14.59 -6.95
CA ASN A 19 3.04 -15.33 -6.04
C ASN A 19 3.59 -14.49 -4.86
N SER A 20 2.88 -13.46 -4.46
CA SER A 20 3.23 -12.62 -3.32
C SER A 20 2.17 -12.67 -2.22
N ILE A 21 2.42 -12.03 -1.09
CA ILE A 21 1.42 -11.89 -0.02
C ILE A 21 0.19 -11.13 -0.51
N GLY A 22 0.35 -10.18 -1.43
CA GLY A 22 -0.77 -9.47 -2.05
C GLY A 22 -1.72 -10.41 -2.81
N ASP A 23 -1.17 -11.35 -3.54
CA ASP A 23 -1.94 -12.39 -4.24
C ASP A 23 -2.67 -13.31 -3.26
N LEU A 24 -1.98 -13.81 -2.23
CA LEU A 24 -2.58 -14.67 -1.20
C LEU A 24 -3.75 -14.00 -0.48
N LEU A 25 -3.65 -12.72 -0.17
CA LEU A 25 -4.69 -11.98 0.54
C LEU A 25 -5.75 -11.38 -0.42
N GLY A 26 -5.57 -11.52 -1.73
CA GLY A 26 -6.49 -11.00 -2.72
C GLY A 26 -6.46 -9.47 -2.84
N ILE A 27 -5.31 -8.84 -2.58
CA ILE A 27 -5.12 -7.39 -2.77
C ILE A 27 -5.20 -7.07 -4.26
N ARG A 28 -5.95 -6.01 -4.59
CA ARG A 28 -6.16 -5.56 -5.95
C ARG A 28 -6.05 -4.05 -6.04
N PHE A 29 -5.23 -3.56 -6.95
CA PHE A 29 -5.21 -2.14 -7.32
C PHE A 29 -6.43 -1.82 -8.18
N GLU A 30 -7.22 -0.82 -7.77
CA GLU A 30 -8.56 -0.56 -8.32
C GLU A 30 -8.64 0.75 -9.10
N ALA A 31 -7.95 1.80 -8.65
CA ALA A 31 -8.04 3.12 -9.25
C ALA A 31 -6.82 3.98 -8.89
N PHE A 32 -6.64 5.05 -9.65
CA PHE A 32 -5.71 6.13 -9.33
C PHE A 32 -6.24 7.46 -9.89
N ASP A 33 -5.78 8.56 -9.31
CA ASP A 33 -5.90 9.91 -9.83
C ASP A 33 -4.54 10.62 -9.76
N ASP A 34 -4.49 11.92 -10.00
CA ASP A 34 -3.21 12.68 -9.98
C ASP A 34 -2.53 12.72 -8.60
N GLU A 35 -3.25 12.40 -7.52
CA GLU A 35 -2.80 12.55 -6.13
C GLU A 35 -2.93 11.29 -5.28
N SER A 36 -3.60 10.25 -5.77
CA SER A 36 -3.88 9.06 -4.98
C SER A 36 -3.84 7.75 -5.74
N LEU A 37 -3.52 6.67 -5.03
CA LEU A 37 -3.64 5.30 -5.48
C LEU A 37 -4.60 4.55 -4.55
N THR A 38 -5.45 3.70 -5.13
CA THR A 38 -6.49 2.96 -4.42
C THR A 38 -6.30 1.45 -4.64
N ALA A 39 -6.39 0.68 -3.57
CA ALA A 39 -6.44 -0.78 -3.62
C ALA A 39 -7.49 -1.32 -2.66
N SER A 40 -7.92 -2.55 -2.90
CA SER A 40 -8.88 -3.25 -2.04
C SER A 40 -8.40 -4.64 -1.69
N MET A 41 -9.02 -5.23 -0.67
CA MET A 41 -8.73 -6.58 -0.18
C MET A 41 -10.03 -7.21 0.32
N PRO A 42 -10.28 -8.50 0.07
CA PRO A 42 -11.46 -9.17 0.60
C PRO A 42 -11.39 -9.27 2.14
N VAL A 43 -12.56 -9.21 2.76
CA VAL A 43 -12.75 -9.49 4.19
C VAL A 43 -13.41 -10.87 4.29
N ASP A 44 -12.59 -11.91 4.37
CA ASP A 44 -13.01 -13.32 4.42
C ASP A 44 -11.99 -14.17 5.20
N SER A 45 -12.08 -15.49 5.06
CA SER A 45 -11.20 -16.42 5.80
C SER A 45 -9.70 -16.19 5.58
N ARG A 46 -9.30 -15.58 4.46
CA ARG A 46 -7.89 -15.26 4.17
C ARG A 46 -7.36 -14.12 5.02
N THR A 47 -8.24 -13.25 5.50
CA THR A 47 -7.89 -12.00 6.17
C THR A 47 -8.56 -11.84 7.54
N HIS A 48 -9.35 -12.82 8.00
CA HIS A 48 -9.96 -12.82 9.33
C HIS A 48 -8.97 -13.14 10.44
N GLN A 49 -9.20 -12.54 11.61
CA GLN A 49 -8.70 -13.00 12.88
C GLN A 49 -9.66 -14.04 13.50
N PRO A 50 -9.31 -14.72 14.64
CA PRO A 50 -10.09 -15.84 15.17
C PRO A 50 -11.57 -15.56 15.50
N PHE A 51 -11.97 -14.32 15.71
CA PHE A 51 -13.35 -13.93 16.00
C PHE A 51 -14.18 -13.58 14.75
N GLY A 52 -13.63 -13.82 13.55
CA GLY A 52 -14.34 -13.58 12.29
C GLY A 52 -14.42 -12.11 11.86
N LEU A 53 -13.49 -11.29 12.34
CA LEU A 53 -13.31 -9.91 11.91
C LEU A 53 -12.03 -9.77 11.09
N LEU A 54 -11.97 -8.75 10.22
CA LEU A 54 -10.75 -8.39 9.53
C LEU A 54 -9.59 -8.25 10.53
N HIS A 55 -8.52 -9.01 10.29
CA HIS A 55 -7.30 -8.94 11.11
C HIS A 55 -6.63 -7.58 10.93
N GLY A 56 -6.28 -6.91 12.04
CA GLY A 56 -5.59 -5.62 11.99
C GLY A 56 -4.29 -5.67 11.19
N GLY A 57 -3.50 -6.74 11.34
CA GLY A 57 -2.29 -6.97 10.55
C GLY A 57 -2.57 -7.09 9.05
N ALA A 58 -3.70 -7.65 8.63
CA ALA A 58 -4.10 -7.71 7.22
C ALA A 58 -4.39 -6.29 6.68
N SER A 59 -5.05 -5.43 7.45
CA SER A 59 -5.20 -4.01 7.11
C SER A 59 -3.86 -3.32 6.91
N VAL A 60 -2.87 -3.62 7.76
CA VAL A 60 -1.51 -3.07 7.66
C VAL A 60 -0.79 -3.59 6.41
N VAL A 61 -0.95 -4.88 6.06
CA VAL A 61 -0.41 -5.43 4.80
C VAL A 61 -0.97 -4.68 3.59
N LEU A 62 -2.28 -4.44 3.55
CA LEU A 62 -2.91 -3.65 2.48
C LEU A 62 -2.33 -2.23 2.43
N ALA A 63 -2.26 -1.55 3.58
CA ALA A 63 -1.75 -0.18 3.66
C ALA A 63 -0.29 -0.08 3.20
N GLU A 64 0.58 -0.97 3.68
CA GLU A 64 1.99 -0.96 3.32
C GLU A 64 2.22 -1.35 1.86
N SER A 65 1.50 -2.35 1.35
CA SER A 65 1.56 -2.75 -0.06
C SER A 65 1.16 -1.60 -0.99
N LEU A 66 0.10 -0.89 -0.64
CA LEU A 66 -0.40 0.25 -1.42
C LEU A 66 0.58 1.43 -1.40
N GLY A 67 1.03 1.85 -0.23
CA GLY A 67 1.95 2.98 -0.09
C GLY A 67 3.35 2.70 -0.65
N SER A 68 3.82 1.45 -0.56
CA SER A 68 5.08 1.02 -1.19
C SER A 68 5.00 1.12 -2.70
N MET A 69 3.90 0.66 -3.30
CA MET A 69 3.69 0.78 -4.75
C MET A 69 3.56 2.24 -5.17
N ALA A 70 2.83 3.06 -4.40
CA ALA A 70 2.72 4.49 -4.65
C ALA A 70 4.11 5.18 -4.64
N SER A 71 4.97 4.84 -3.67
CA SER A 71 6.36 5.34 -3.64
C SER A 71 7.17 4.91 -4.86
N TYR A 72 7.04 3.65 -5.26
CA TYR A 72 7.71 3.10 -6.45
C TYR A 72 7.33 3.87 -7.72
N LEU A 73 6.05 4.23 -7.87
CA LEU A 73 5.56 5.00 -9.03
C LEU A 73 6.00 6.47 -9.03
N CYS A 74 6.47 7.00 -7.90
CA CYS A 74 6.94 8.37 -7.76
C CYS A 74 8.44 8.55 -8.05
N VAL A 75 9.23 7.47 -8.18
CA VAL A 75 10.68 7.53 -8.36
C VAL A 75 11.12 7.04 -9.74
N ASP A 76 12.33 7.40 -10.12
CA ASP A 76 13.01 6.80 -11.27
C ASP A 76 13.57 5.43 -10.88
N THR A 77 12.86 4.37 -11.27
CA THR A 77 13.21 2.99 -10.92
C THR A 77 14.46 2.46 -11.59
N SER A 78 15.02 3.20 -12.56
CA SER A 78 16.35 2.91 -13.11
C SER A 78 17.48 3.37 -12.18
N GLN A 79 17.19 4.26 -11.21
CA GLN A 79 18.18 4.85 -10.32
C GLN A 79 17.89 4.61 -8.83
N TYR A 80 16.63 4.38 -8.48
CA TYR A 80 16.20 4.27 -7.08
C TYR A 80 15.27 3.08 -6.87
N TYR A 81 15.25 2.60 -5.63
CA TYR A 81 14.23 1.70 -5.12
C TYR A 81 13.69 2.24 -3.79
N CYS A 82 12.52 1.77 -3.38
CA CYS A 82 11.88 2.20 -2.15
C CYS A 82 11.74 1.02 -1.19
N VAL A 83 12.01 1.26 0.10
CA VAL A 83 11.82 0.27 1.17
C VAL A 83 11.07 0.88 2.35
N GLY A 84 10.21 0.09 2.99
CA GLY A 84 9.50 0.51 4.18
C GLY A 84 10.44 0.73 5.36
N LEU A 85 10.24 1.82 6.09
CA LEU A 85 10.94 2.13 7.33
C LEU A 85 10.06 1.92 8.54
N GLU A 86 8.81 2.40 8.49
CA GLU A 86 7.88 2.35 9.61
C GLU A 86 6.45 2.41 9.08
N VAL A 87 5.58 1.62 9.67
CA VAL A 87 4.14 1.69 9.45
C VAL A 87 3.45 1.70 10.81
N ASN A 88 2.47 2.59 10.96
CA ASN A 88 1.59 2.59 12.13
C ASN A 88 0.13 2.66 11.69
N ALA A 89 -0.76 2.13 12.50
CA ALA A 89 -2.16 2.03 12.19
C ALA A 89 -3.03 2.18 13.44
N ASN A 90 -4.15 2.87 13.28
CA ASN A 90 -5.21 2.94 14.27
C ASN A 90 -6.45 2.26 13.68
N HIS A 91 -6.85 1.14 14.29
CA HIS A 91 -8.04 0.40 13.91
C HIS A 91 -9.26 1.01 14.60
N LEU A 92 -10.21 1.51 13.81
CA LEU A 92 -11.35 2.29 14.31
C LEU A 92 -12.62 1.45 14.38
N ARG A 93 -12.76 0.46 13.49
CA ARG A 93 -13.98 -0.35 13.36
C ARG A 93 -13.67 -1.73 12.79
N GLY A 94 -14.27 -2.76 13.36
CA GLY A 94 -14.20 -4.12 12.82
C GLY A 94 -15.04 -4.30 11.56
N LEU A 95 -14.54 -5.09 10.61
CA LEU A 95 -15.29 -5.52 9.41
C LEU A 95 -15.42 -7.04 9.42
N ARG A 96 -16.61 -7.56 9.05
CA ARG A 96 -16.91 -9.00 9.05
C ARG A 96 -16.90 -9.63 7.67
N SER A 97 -17.21 -8.86 6.65
CA SER A 97 -17.39 -9.35 5.27
C SER A 97 -17.23 -8.22 4.26
N GLY A 98 -17.35 -8.56 2.99
CA GLY A 98 -17.20 -7.61 1.88
C GLY A 98 -15.75 -7.33 1.55
N ARG A 99 -15.43 -6.08 1.28
CA ARG A 99 -14.08 -5.62 0.98
C ARG A 99 -13.68 -4.45 1.87
N VAL A 100 -12.41 -4.35 2.15
CA VAL A 100 -11.79 -3.14 2.69
C VAL A 100 -11.05 -2.44 1.55
N THR A 101 -11.29 -1.14 1.40
CA THR A 101 -10.66 -0.29 0.40
C THR A 101 -9.72 0.70 1.07
N ALA A 102 -8.50 0.76 0.58
CA ALA A 102 -7.48 1.69 1.04
C ALA A 102 -7.16 2.74 -0.03
N VAL A 103 -7.01 3.97 0.39
CA VAL A 103 -6.58 5.10 -0.45
C VAL A 103 -5.32 5.70 0.16
N ALA A 104 -4.24 5.74 -0.62
CA ALA A 104 -2.97 6.35 -0.24
C ALA A 104 -2.82 7.74 -0.85
N ARG A 105 -2.51 8.74 -0.02
CA ARG A 105 -2.19 10.11 -0.42
C ARG A 105 -0.86 10.52 0.18
N ALA A 106 -0.03 11.22 -0.61
CA ALA A 106 1.26 11.66 -0.14
C ALA A 106 1.12 12.78 0.92
N ILE A 107 1.79 12.62 2.06
CA ILE A 107 2.04 13.70 3.02
C ILE A 107 3.34 14.42 2.65
N HIS A 108 4.34 13.64 2.24
CA HIS A 108 5.67 14.15 1.91
C HIS A 108 6.32 13.25 0.85
N LEU A 109 6.82 13.86 -0.21
CA LEU A 109 7.62 13.21 -1.25
C LEU A 109 8.98 13.91 -1.32
N GLY A 110 9.89 13.48 -0.46
CA GLY A 110 11.26 13.99 -0.40
C GLY A 110 12.23 13.18 -1.26
N ARG A 111 13.44 13.68 -1.38
CA ARG A 111 14.52 13.01 -2.13
C ARG A 111 14.92 11.66 -1.55
N THR A 112 14.85 11.52 -0.22
CA THR A 112 15.30 10.32 0.51
C THR A 112 14.20 9.64 1.32
N THR A 113 13.04 10.28 1.47
CA THR A 113 11.96 9.79 2.33
C THR A 113 10.61 10.18 1.72
N HIS A 114 9.68 9.23 1.68
CA HIS A 114 8.27 9.46 1.40
C HIS A 114 7.44 9.14 2.64
N VAL A 115 6.39 9.92 2.86
CA VAL A 115 5.40 9.67 3.94
C VAL A 115 4.01 9.69 3.34
N TRP A 116 3.23 8.64 3.64
CA TRP A 116 1.88 8.44 3.11
C TRP A 116 0.84 8.43 4.22
N ASP A 117 -0.28 9.14 4.00
CA ASP A 117 -1.54 8.95 4.72
C ASP A 117 -2.35 7.89 3.98
N ILE A 118 -2.79 6.86 4.68
CA ILE A 118 -3.52 5.75 4.08
C ILE A 118 -4.81 5.52 4.87
N ARG A 119 -5.94 5.70 4.20
CA ARG A 119 -7.26 5.60 4.79
C ARG A 119 -7.97 4.35 4.29
N LEU A 120 -8.43 3.51 5.22
CA LEU A 120 -9.15 2.28 4.91
C LEU A 120 -10.60 2.42 5.33
N SER A 121 -11.51 1.93 4.48
CA SER A 121 -12.96 1.92 4.73
C SER A 121 -13.59 0.62 4.26
N GLY A 122 -14.73 0.26 4.87
CA GLY A 122 -15.56 -0.85 4.41
C GLY A 122 -16.44 -0.46 3.21
N ASP A 123 -17.26 -1.41 2.74
CA ASP A 123 -18.19 -1.20 1.62
C ASP A 123 -19.24 -0.11 1.87
N ASP A 124 -19.51 0.19 3.13
CA ASP A 124 -20.39 1.30 3.53
C ASP A 124 -19.74 2.68 3.49
N GLY A 125 -18.47 2.75 3.08
CA GLY A 125 -17.68 3.98 3.02
C GLY A 125 -17.21 4.52 4.37
N LYS A 126 -17.55 3.86 5.49
CA LYS A 126 -17.12 4.31 6.82
C LYS A 126 -15.70 3.89 7.12
N PRO A 127 -14.89 4.74 7.79
CA PRO A 127 -13.52 4.43 8.15
C PRO A 127 -13.40 3.17 9.01
N SER A 128 -12.45 2.30 8.68
CA SER A 128 -12.08 1.12 9.45
C SER A 128 -10.69 1.21 10.06
N CYS A 129 -9.78 1.92 9.39
CA CYS A 129 -8.40 2.07 9.83
C CYS A 129 -7.77 3.34 9.24
N ILE A 130 -6.91 3.98 10.00
CA ILE A 130 -6.05 5.07 9.53
C ILE A 130 -4.62 4.61 9.73
N ALA A 131 -3.83 4.62 8.66
CA ALA A 131 -2.42 4.22 8.69
C ALA A 131 -1.52 5.32 8.16
N ARG A 132 -0.26 5.29 8.61
CA ARG A 132 0.82 6.10 8.08
C ARG A 132 1.98 5.20 7.74
N LEU A 133 2.55 5.39 6.55
CA LEU A 133 3.70 4.65 6.07
C LEU A 133 4.85 5.62 5.75
N THR A 134 6.03 5.31 6.28
CA THR A 134 7.28 6.00 5.93
C THR A 134 8.15 5.06 5.10
N MET A 135 8.61 5.56 3.95
CA MET A 135 9.45 4.83 2.99
C MET A 135 10.80 5.53 2.84
N ALA A 136 11.87 4.76 2.75
CA ALA A 136 13.16 5.27 2.29
C ALA A 136 13.25 5.16 0.77
N VAL A 137 13.79 6.20 0.14
CA VAL A 137 14.20 6.22 -1.27
C VAL A 137 15.70 6.00 -1.33
N VAL A 138 16.13 4.87 -1.88
CA VAL A 138 17.53 4.42 -1.82
C VAL A 138 18.10 4.31 -3.22
N PRO A 139 19.31 4.89 -3.49
CA PRO A 139 19.98 4.72 -4.78
C PRO A 139 20.32 3.25 -5.05
N LEU A 140 20.12 2.77 -6.29
CA LEU A 140 20.49 1.42 -6.72
C LEU A 140 22.00 1.17 -6.57
N ALA A 141 22.84 2.17 -6.79
CA ALA A 141 24.29 2.09 -6.58
C ALA A 141 24.69 1.70 -5.14
N GLY A 142 23.79 1.90 -4.15
CA GLY A 142 23.99 1.47 -2.76
C GLY A 142 23.69 -0.01 -2.50
N MET A 143 23.08 -0.73 -3.45
CA MET A 143 22.80 -2.17 -3.31
C MET A 143 24.02 -3.05 -3.59
N ALA A 144 24.91 -2.65 -4.48
CA ALA A 144 26.08 -3.42 -4.89
C ALA A 144 27.09 -3.63 -3.74
N GLY A 145 26.99 -2.86 -2.64
CA GLY A 145 27.89 -2.95 -1.48
C GLY A 145 27.36 -3.78 -0.29
N ARG A 146 26.15 -4.34 -0.38
CA ARG A 146 25.53 -5.11 0.72
C ARG A 146 25.37 -6.61 0.48
N ALA A 147 25.86 -7.10 -0.65
CA ALA A 147 25.99 -8.54 -0.94
C ALA A 147 27.39 -9.00 -0.53
N GLY A 148 27.62 -9.08 0.78
CA GLY A 148 28.85 -9.58 1.38
C GLY A 148 28.55 -10.11 2.76
#